data_61b6ad1e28ea9aa467828624a2712586
#
_entry.id   61b6ad1e28ea9aa467828624a2712586
#
_cell.length_a   1.000
_cell.length_b   1.000
_cell.length_c   1.000
_cell.angle_alpha   90.00
_cell.angle_beta   90.00
_cell.angle_gamma   90.00
#
_symmetry.space_group_name_H-M   'P 1'
#
loop_
_entity.id
_entity.type
_entity.pdbx_description
1 polymer ?
#
loop_
_entity_poly.entity_id
_entity_poly.type
_entity_poly.pdbx_seq_one_letter_code
_entity_poly.pdbx_strand_id
1 'polypeptide(L)'
;MHNNRAIANVWQLPMNPVTNCASRILAIEDDPVLGAYLHEELQRGGFQVTWCRNGLDGLEAADRQAFDVVLLDILLPGLNGLDALARLRQRSATPVILMSALGAEADRISGFQRGADDYLPKPFSIAELQVRIEAILRRVALERRHQPQQEVAASELYFDESRCDVSLNGQHAGMTPSEYRLLDILHRNVDEVLSKPFLYQQVLQRGYSRHDRSLDMHISQIRRKLKGIDYHAWQIRTVWGKGYVLSAGEAE
;
A
#
# COMPACT_ATOMS: atom_id res chain seq x y z
N MET A 1 -50.14 -5.12 27.58
CA MET A 1 -49.16 -6.17 27.70
C MET A 1 -48.78 -6.59 26.28
N HIS A 2 -47.82 -5.96 25.65
CA HIS A 2 -47.19 -6.47 24.41
C HIS A 2 -45.69 -6.14 24.43
N ASN A 3 -44.98 -7.17 24.22
CA ASN A 3 -43.55 -7.39 24.33
C ASN A 3 -42.78 -6.52 23.34
N ASN A 4 -41.92 -5.64 23.82
CA ASN A 4 -40.94 -4.91 22.98
C ASN A 4 -39.55 -5.27 23.50
N ARG A 5 -39.07 -6.45 23.08
CA ARG A 5 -37.67 -6.91 23.22
C ARG A 5 -37.26 -7.50 21.88
N ALA A 6 -36.31 -6.89 21.25
CA ALA A 6 -35.30 -7.46 20.33
C ALA A 6 -35.02 -6.56 19.14
N ILE A 7 -34.31 -5.45 19.32
CA ILE A 7 -33.42 -4.88 18.30
C ILE A 7 -32.19 -4.28 19.03
N ALA A 8 -31.36 -5.13 19.54
CA ALA A 8 -29.98 -4.77 19.94
C ALA A 8 -29.11 -5.98 19.65
N ASN A 9 -28.04 -5.75 18.93
CA ASN A 9 -26.94 -6.68 18.61
C ASN A 9 -26.96 -7.33 17.22
N VAL A 10 -26.65 -6.54 16.17
CA VAL A 10 -26.26 -7.11 14.87
C VAL A 10 -24.84 -6.68 14.41
N TRP A 11 -24.08 -5.95 15.21
CA TRP A 11 -22.73 -5.47 14.79
C TRP A 11 -21.59 -5.89 15.71
N GLN A 12 -21.70 -7.04 16.38
CA GLN A 12 -20.53 -7.68 16.99
C GLN A 12 -20.08 -8.83 16.09
N LEU A 13 -19.30 -8.50 15.06
CA LEU A 13 -18.44 -9.49 14.41
C LEU A 13 -17.41 -9.96 15.47
N PRO A 14 -17.17 -11.28 15.62
CA PRO A 14 -16.20 -11.79 16.57
C PRO A 14 -14.82 -11.26 16.19
N MET A 15 -14.20 -10.49 17.07
CA MET A 15 -12.77 -10.19 17.02
C MET A 15 -12.02 -11.52 17.20
N ASN A 16 -11.51 -12.06 16.11
CA ASN A 16 -10.67 -13.25 16.14
C ASN A 16 -9.35 -12.88 16.86
N PRO A 17 -8.93 -13.58 17.92
CA PRO A 17 -7.68 -13.28 18.61
C PRO A 17 -6.49 -13.76 17.76
N VAL A 18 -6.01 -12.91 16.87
CA VAL A 18 -4.74 -13.10 16.19
C VAL A 18 -3.69 -12.27 16.92
N THR A 19 -2.84 -12.96 17.68
CA THR A 19 -1.58 -12.51 18.29
C THR A 19 -1.49 -11.03 18.64
N ASN A 20 -1.56 -10.78 19.94
CA ASN A 20 -1.58 -9.49 20.64
C ASN A 20 -0.23 -8.73 20.53
N CYS A 21 0.18 -8.36 19.33
CA CYS A 21 1.24 -7.38 19.10
C CYS A 21 0.60 -6.19 18.39
N ALA A 22 0.45 -5.06 19.10
CA ALA A 22 -0.09 -3.84 18.53
C ALA A 22 0.75 -3.42 17.31
N SER A 23 0.10 -3.18 16.17
CA SER A 23 0.81 -2.76 14.94
C SER A 23 1.58 -1.46 15.15
N ARG A 24 2.79 -1.42 14.63
CA ARG A 24 3.75 -0.33 14.83
C ARG A 24 3.69 0.64 13.68
N ILE A 25 3.42 1.91 14.01
CA ILE A 25 3.29 3.00 13.05
C ILE A 25 4.43 3.99 13.27
N LEU A 26 5.12 4.37 12.21
CA LEU A 26 6.03 5.50 12.18
C LEU A 26 5.29 6.71 11.58
N ALA A 27 5.11 7.77 12.35
CA ALA A 27 4.58 9.04 11.88
C ALA A 27 5.72 10.05 11.73
N ILE A 28 5.88 10.62 10.54
CA ILE A 28 6.88 11.65 10.24
C ILE A 28 6.12 12.91 9.85
N GLU A 29 6.03 13.84 10.80
CA GLU A 29 5.20 15.06 10.75
C GLU A 29 5.88 16.16 11.56
N ASP A 30 6.15 17.30 10.96
CA ASP A 30 6.86 18.40 11.62
C ASP A 30 5.94 19.33 12.42
N ASP A 31 4.65 19.44 12.03
CA ASP A 31 3.67 20.21 12.79
C ASP A 31 3.44 19.56 14.16
N PRO A 32 3.80 20.28 15.26
CA PRO A 32 3.69 19.72 16.61
C PRO A 32 2.23 19.46 17.04
N VAL A 33 1.27 20.21 16.51
CA VAL A 33 -0.14 20.05 16.86
C VAL A 33 -0.70 18.81 16.17
N LEU A 34 -0.49 18.69 14.86
CA LEU A 34 -0.94 17.53 14.10
C LEU A 34 -0.20 16.26 14.52
N GLY A 35 1.13 16.33 14.71
CA GLY A 35 1.93 15.17 15.13
C GLY A 35 1.51 14.64 16.51
N ALA A 36 1.28 15.52 17.50
CA ALA A 36 0.77 15.13 18.82
C ALA A 36 -0.64 14.51 18.70
N TYR A 37 -1.51 15.12 17.92
CA TYR A 37 -2.87 14.61 17.68
C TYR A 37 -2.84 13.22 17.03
N LEU A 38 -2.04 13.02 16.00
CA LEU A 38 -1.87 11.70 15.36
C LEU A 38 -1.36 10.66 16.35
N HIS A 39 -0.34 11.03 17.14
CA HIS A 39 0.24 10.14 18.13
C HIS A 39 -0.79 9.68 19.17
N GLU A 40 -1.56 10.61 19.76
CA GLU A 40 -2.58 10.29 20.78
C GLU A 40 -3.73 9.45 20.20
N GLU A 41 -4.29 9.88 19.08
CA GLU A 41 -5.50 9.22 18.51
C GLU A 41 -5.19 7.83 17.95
N LEU A 42 -4.03 7.64 17.35
CA LEU A 42 -3.63 6.32 16.87
C LEU A 42 -3.27 5.40 18.04
N GLN A 43 -2.67 5.91 19.11
CA GLN A 43 -2.46 5.11 20.32
C GLN A 43 -3.79 4.70 20.98
N ARG A 44 -4.80 5.59 21.02
CA ARG A 44 -6.16 5.24 21.47
C ARG A 44 -6.80 4.17 20.58
N GLY A 45 -6.46 4.17 19.28
CA GLY A 45 -6.85 3.13 18.34
C GLY A 45 -6.12 1.79 18.50
N GLY A 46 -5.20 1.66 19.47
CA GLY A 46 -4.49 0.42 19.77
C GLY A 46 -3.19 0.23 18.99
N PHE A 47 -2.69 1.24 18.29
CA PHE A 47 -1.41 1.20 17.58
C PHE A 47 -0.24 1.60 18.48
N GLN A 48 0.95 1.07 18.19
CA GLN A 48 2.21 1.59 18.76
C GLN A 48 2.76 2.65 17.82
N VAL A 49 2.84 3.90 18.28
CA VAL A 49 3.23 5.03 17.42
C VAL A 49 4.58 5.58 17.82
N THR A 50 5.49 5.65 16.85
CA THR A 50 6.72 6.44 16.94
C THR A 50 6.53 7.69 16.09
N TRP A 51 6.71 8.87 16.70
CA TRP A 51 6.59 10.13 16.00
C TRP A 51 7.95 10.82 15.87
N CYS A 52 8.32 11.16 14.64
CA CYS A 52 9.52 11.91 14.27
C CYS A 52 9.11 13.23 13.62
N ARG A 53 9.84 14.31 13.91
CA ARG A 53 9.50 15.65 13.45
C ARG A 53 10.24 16.09 12.18
N ASN A 54 11.07 15.24 11.61
CA ASN A 54 11.77 15.49 10.35
C ASN A 54 12.09 14.18 9.64
N GLY A 55 12.40 14.28 8.34
CA GLY A 55 12.63 13.12 7.49
C GLY A 55 13.89 12.32 7.87
N LEU A 56 14.93 12.94 8.40
CA LEU A 56 16.17 12.23 8.77
C LEU A 56 15.96 11.36 10.00
N ASP A 57 15.34 11.90 11.06
CA ASP A 57 15.01 11.12 12.27
C ASP A 57 14.05 9.98 11.93
N GLY A 58 13.11 10.22 11.02
CA GLY A 58 12.19 9.19 10.52
C GLY A 58 12.90 8.04 9.81
N LEU A 59 13.85 8.34 8.93
CA LEU A 59 14.68 7.32 8.26
C LEU A 59 15.54 6.55 9.26
N GLU A 60 16.15 7.23 10.21
CA GLU A 60 16.94 6.60 11.26
C GLU A 60 16.07 5.68 12.15
N ALA A 61 14.86 6.09 12.49
CA ALA A 61 13.90 5.25 13.21
C ALA A 61 13.53 4.00 12.40
N ALA A 62 13.28 4.15 11.09
CA ALA A 62 12.97 3.05 10.19
C ALA A 62 14.15 2.06 10.02
N ASP A 63 15.39 2.53 10.12
CA ASP A 63 16.59 1.68 10.08
C ASP A 63 16.79 0.90 11.40
N ARG A 64 16.38 1.48 12.55
CA ARG A 64 16.56 0.87 13.88
C ARG A 64 15.53 -0.18 14.23
N GLN A 65 14.32 -0.07 13.71
CA GLN A 65 13.22 -0.98 14.01
C GLN A 65 12.24 -1.13 12.85
N ALA A 66 11.58 -2.30 12.79
CA ALA A 66 10.54 -2.54 11.81
C ALA A 66 9.23 -1.85 12.19
N PHE A 67 8.56 -1.28 11.19
CA PHE A 67 7.22 -0.73 11.29
C PHE A 67 6.28 -1.44 10.32
N ASP A 68 4.99 -1.46 10.63
CA ASP A 68 3.97 -2.06 9.78
C ASP A 68 3.40 -1.05 8.78
N VAL A 69 3.41 0.25 9.11
CA VAL A 69 2.99 1.36 8.24
C VAL A 69 3.81 2.61 8.58
N VAL A 70 4.14 3.39 7.57
CA VAL A 70 4.73 4.73 7.70
C VAL A 70 3.72 5.79 7.23
N LEU A 71 3.46 6.78 8.07
CA LEU A 71 2.76 8.02 7.72
C LEU A 71 3.82 9.08 7.46
N LEU A 72 3.82 9.69 6.30
CA LEU A 72 4.89 10.58 5.86
C LEU A 72 4.33 11.87 5.29
N ASP A 73 4.58 13.00 5.96
CA ASP A 73 4.29 14.29 5.36
C ASP A 73 5.24 14.58 4.20
N ILE A 74 4.72 15.19 3.15
CA ILE A 74 5.53 15.64 2.01
C ILE A 74 6.33 16.90 2.39
N LEU A 75 5.72 17.82 3.12
CA LEU A 75 6.31 19.12 3.45
C LEU A 75 7.10 19.05 4.76
N LEU A 76 8.24 18.39 4.76
CA LEU A 76 9.11 18.30 5.92
C LEU A 76 10.30 19.25 5.82
N PRO A 77 10.77 19.82 6.95
CA PRO A 77 11.96 20.64 6.95
C PRO A 77 13.23 19.81 6.70
N GLY A 78 14.15 20.38 5.94
CA GLY A 78 15.44 19.77 5.62
C GLY A 78 15.33 18.72 4.53
N LEU A 79 14.85 17.52 4.83
CA LEU A 79 14.64 16.45 3.85
C LEU A 79 13.16 16.38 3.51
N ASN A 80 12.81 16.75 2.26
CA ASN A 80 11.43 16.63 1.74
C ASN A 80 10.93 15.18 1.83
N GLY A 81 9.63 15.00 2.14
CA GLY A 81 9.03 13.67 2.32
C GLY A 81 9.11 12.77 1.09
N LEU A 82 9.05 13.32 -0.12
CA LEU A 82 9.23 12.53 -1.35
C LEU A 82 10.65 11.99 -1.50
N ASP A 83 11.65 12.74 -1.03
CA ASP A 83 13.05 12.29 -1.04
C ASP A 83 13.30 11.29 0.11
N ALA A 84 12.64 11.49 1.26
CA ALA A 84 12.64 10.51 2.34
C ALA A 84 12.01 9.18 1.90
N LEU A 85 10.87 9.22 1.19
CA LEU A 85 10.24 8.04 0.60
C LEU A 85 11.18 7.31 -0.36
N ALA A 86 11.84 8.04 -1.27
CA ALA A 86 12.77 7.44 -2.22
C ALA A 86 13.93 6.71 -1.51
N ARG A 87 14.47 7.29 -0.42
CA ARG A 87 15.52 6.64 0.39
C ARG A 87 14.98 5.44 1.17
N LEU A 88 13.78 5.54 1.73
CA LEU A 88 13.13 4.43 2.44
C LEU A 88 12.95 3.22 1.50
N ARG A 89 12.53 3.46 0.26
CA ARG A 89 12.30 2.41 -0.75
C ARG A 89 13.56 1.68 -1.20
N GLN A 90 14.74 2.26 -1.00
CA GLN A 90 16.01 1.57 -1.27
C GLN A 90 16.28 0.42 -0.27
N ARG A 91 15.62 0.44 0.90
CA ARG A 91 15.92 -0.46 2.03
C ARG A 91 14.69 -1.19 2.57
N SER A 92 13.48 -0.70 2.31
CA SER A 92 12.27 -1.21 2.93
C SER A 92 11.08 -1.16 1.97
N ALA A 93 10.29 -2.24 2.00
CA ALA A 93 8.98 -2.34 1.37
C ALA A 93 7.83 -1.96 2.32
N THR A 94 8.12 -1.44 3.53
CA THR A 94 7.08 -1.03 4.49
C THR A 94 6.08 -0.09 3.83
N PRO A 95 4.78 -0.37 3.92
CA PRO A 95 3.75 0.47 3.34
C PRO A 95 3.83 1.93 3.81
N VAL A 96 3.68 2.88 2.89
CA VAL A 96 3.74 4.32 3.16
C VAL A 96 2.45 5.00 2.70
N ILE A 97 1.81 5.71 3.63
CA ILE A 97 0.74 6.68 3.35
C ILE A 97 1.38 8.07 3.32
N LEU A 98 1.37 8.73 2.17
CA LEU A 98 1.77 10.14 2.09
C LEU A 98 0.65 11.04 2.57
N MET A 99 1.00 12.01 3.40
CA MET A 99 0.11 13.08 3.83
C MET A 99 0.56 14.39 3.18
N SER A 100 -0.36 15.20 2.66
CA SER A 100 0.02 16.47 2.04
C SER A 100 -1.09 17.51 2.08
N ALA A 101 -0.71 18.75 2.40
CA ALA A 101 -1.56 19.93 2.26
C ALA A 101 -1.72 20.38 0.80
N LEU A 102 -0.84 19.91 -0.09
CA LEU A 102 -0.86 20.27 -1.50
C LEU A 102 -1.81 19.33 -2.23
N GLY A 103 -3.00 19.82 -2.58
CA GLY A 103 -3.96 19.13 -3.45
C GLY A 103 -3.48 19.04 -4.92
N ALA A 104 -2.21 19.34 -5.20
CA ALA A 104 -1.67 19.30 -6.54
C ALA A 104 -1.59 17.85 -7.05
N GLU A 105 -2.23 17.59 -8.18
CA GLU A 105 -2.17 16.29 -8.87
C GLU A 105 -0.71 15.84 -9.10
N ALA A 106 0.19 16.81 -9.33
CA ALA A 106 1.62 16.57 -9.53
C ALA A 106 2.31 15.93 -8.32
N ASP A 107 2.01 16.35 -7.10
CA ASP A 107 2.63 15.78 -5.88
C ASP A 107 2.14 14.36 -5.61
N ARG A 108 0.84 14.13 -5.86
CA ARG A 108 0.26 12.80 -5.76
C ARG A 108 0.88 11.84 -6.79
N ILE A 109 1.02 12.28 -8.03
CA ILE A 109 1.69 11.53 -9.10
C ILE A 109 3.14 11.21 -8.70
N SER A 110 3.89 12.22 -8.24
CA SER A 110 5.27 12.05 -7.80
C SER A 110 5.39 11.08 -6.62
N GLY A 111 4.47 11.13 -5.65
CA GLY A 111 4.43 10.22 -4.50
C GLY A 111 4.28 8.76 -4.92
N PHE A 112 3.29 8.47 -5.77
CA PHE A 112 3.10 7.11 -6.30
C PHE A 112 4.26 6.65 -7.19
N GLN A 113 4.84 7.54 -7.99
CA GLN A 113 6.03 7.23 -8.79
C GLN A 113 7.24 6.85 -7.94
N ARG A 114 7.32 7.38 -6.73
CA ARG A 114 8.38 7.07 -5.75
C ARG A 114 8.03 5.90 -4.85
N GLY A 115 6.87 5.25 -5.04
CA GLY A 115 6.47 4.02 -4.38
C GLY A 115 5.60 4.20 -3.13
N ALA A 116 4.83 5.28 -3.01
CA ALA A 116 3.79 5.38 -1.99
C ALA A 116 2.67 4.34 -2.24
N ASP A 117 2.12 3.78 -1.18
CA ASP A 117 1.02 2.81 -1.24
C ASP A 117 -0.34 3.51 -1.21
N ASP A 118 -0.43 4.64 -0.51
CA ASP A 118 -1.61 5.48 -0.49
C ASP A 118 -1.25 6.96 -0.31
N TYR A 119 -2.24 7.84 -0.53
CA TYR A 119 -2.10 9.28 -0.41
C TYR A 119 -3.32 9.85 0.30
N LEU A 120 -3.09 10.66 1.34
CA LEU A 120 -4.12 11.28 2.16
C LEU A 120 -3.98 12.80 2.11
N PRO A 121 -4.91 13.53 1.46
CA PRO A 121 -4.86 14.98 1.41
C PRO A 121 -5.23 15.59 2.78
N LYS A 122 -4.50 16.61 3.23
CA LYS A 122 -4.84 17.44 4.38
C LYS A 122 -5.85 18.54 3.95
N PRO A 123 -6.88 18.86 4.75
CA PRO A 123 -7.21 18.28 6.05
C PRO A 123 -7.96 16.95 5.93
N PHE A 124 -7.70 16.03 6.82
CA PHE A 124 -8.35 14.71 6.90
C PHE A 124 -8.91 14.44 8.31
N SER A 125 -9.83 13.50 8.42
CA SER A 125 -10.29 13.01 9.71
C SER A 125 -9.42 11.84 10.19
N ILE A 126 -9.28 11.70 11.52
CA ILE A 126 -8.58 10.55 12.10
C ILE A 126 -9.25 9.23 11.71
N ALA A 127 -10.57 9.23 11.61
CA ALA A 127 -11.33 8.04 11.18
C ALA A 127 -10.97 7.61 9.75
N GLU A 128 -10.81 8.56 8.83
CA GLU A 128 -10.35 8.26 7.47
C GLU A 128 -8.94 7.67 7.48
N LEU A 129 -8.01 8.26 8.25
CA LEU A 129 -6.65 7.75 8.37
C LEU A 129 -6.62 6.33 8.96
N GLN A 130 -7.39 6.07 10.03
CA GLN A 130 -7.48 4.75 10.65
C GLN A 130 -7.99 3.69 9.67
N VAL A 131 -9.06 3.97 8.92
CA VAL A 131 -9.58 3.06 7.89
C VAL A 131 -8.54 2.73 6.83
N ARG A 132 -7.71 3.70 6.41
CA ARG A 132 -6.63 3.48 5.45
C ARG A 132 -5.50 2.62 6.02
N ILE A 133 -5.09 2.90 7.27
CA ILE A 133 -4.10 2.09 7.98
C ILE A 133 -4.58 0.65 8.12
N GLU A 134 -5.80 0.43 8.61
CA GLU A 134 -6.39 -0.90 8.77
C GLU A 134 -6.51 -1.65 7.43
N ALA A 135 -6.87 -0.94 6.35
CA ALA A 135 -6.93 -1.51 5.01
C ALA A 135 -5.56 -2.01 4.55
N ILE A 136 -4.50 -1.24 4.79
CA ILE A 136 -3.12 -1.63 4.48
C ILE A 136 -2.67 -2.82 5.33
N LEU A 137 -2.88 -2.76 6.65
CA LEU A 137 -2.50 -3.84 7.58
C LEU A 137 -3.21 -5.15 7.27
N ARG A 138 -4.52 -5.07 6.98
CA ARG A 138 -5.31 -6.25 6.58
C ARG A 138 -4.78 -6.86 5.28
N ARG A 139 -4.42 -6.04 4.32
CA ARG A 139 -3.81 -6.46 3.06
C ARG A 139 -2.52 -7.24 3.31
N VAL A 140 -1.58 -6.66 4.06
CA VAL A 140 -0.30 -7.30 4.42
C VAL A 140 -0.53 -8.60 5.20
N ALA A 141 -1.51 -8.65 6.11
CA ALA A 141 -1.82 -9.85 6.88
C ALA A 141 -2.42 -10.97 6.00
N LEU A 142 -3.22 -10.63 4.99
CA LEU A 142 -3.76 -11.60 4.03
C LEU A 142 -2.66 -12.18 3.15
N GLU A 143 -1.74 -11.35 2.71
CA GLU A 143 -0.57 -11.75 1.92
C GLU A 143 0.31 -12.77 2.66
N ARG A 144 0.51 -12.58 3.97
CA ARG A 144 1.27 -13.53 4.82
C ARG A 144 0.58 -14.87 5.06
N ARG A 145 -0.72 -15.02 4.79
CA ARG A 145 -1.50 -16.24 5.06
C ARG A 145 -1.65 -17.20 3.87
N HIS A 146 -1.33 -16.75 2.66
CA HIS A 146 -1.49 -17.53 1.45
C HIS A 146 -0.14 -18.02 0.90
N GLN A 147 0.55 -18.91 1.63
CA GLN A 147 1.69 -19.64 1.04
C GLN A 147 1.25 -21.03 0.57
N PRO A 148 1.39 -21.34 -0.71
CA PRO A 148 1.81 -22.66 -1.15
C PRO A 148 3.18 -22.59 -1.84
N GLN A 149 4.11 -23.42 -1.40
CA GLN A 149 5.38 -23.65 -2.10
C GLN A 149 5.08 -24.30 -3.46
N GLN A 150 5.51 -23.68 -4.53
CA GLN A 150 5.63 -24.32 -5.85
C GLN A 150 7.04 -24.08 -6.41
N GLU A 151 7.69 -25.19 -6.74
CA GLU A 151 8.92 -25.22 -7.53
C GLU A 151 8.66 -24.71 -8.95
N VAL A 152 9.49 -23.80 -9.43
CA VAL A 152 9.27 -23.06 -10.68
C VAL A 152 10.36 -23.36 -11.71
N ALA A 153 9.95 -23.55 -12.96
CA ALA A 153 10.82 -23.68 -14.11
C ALA A 153 11.56 -22.35 -14.43
N ALA A 154 12.78 -22.43 -14.94
CA ALA A 154 13.77 -21.35 -15.03
C ALA A 154 13.44 -20.14 -15.95
N SER A 155 12.20 -20.00 -16.41
CA SER A 155 11.74 -18.88 -17.26
C SER A 155 10.50 -18.17 -16.76
N GLU A 156 10.00 -18.52 -15.57
CA GLU A 156 8.78 -17.95 -15.01
C GLU A 156 9.09 -16.91 -13.95
N LEU A 157 8.20 -15.91 -13.83
CA LEU A 157 8.26 -14.89 -12.80
C LEU A 157 7.93 -15.54 -11.44
N TYR A 158 8.88 -15.51 -10.53
CA TYR A 158 8.68 -16.02 -9.18
C TYR A 158 8.03 -14.97 -8.30
N PHE A 159 6.91 -15.31 -7.66
CA PHE A 159 6.19 -14.46 -6.73
C PHE A 159 6.63 -14.78 -5.29
N ASP A 160 7.39 -13.88 -4.67
CA ASP A 160 7.80 -13.97 -3.25
C ASP A 160 6.78 -13.22 -2.37
N GLU A 161 5.84 -13.98 -1.85
CA GLU A 161 4.78 -13.45 -0.99
C GLU A 161 5.32 -12.90 0.33
N SER A 162 6.41 -13.51 0.86
CA SER A 162 7.02 -13.09 2.13
C SER A 162 7.67 -11.71 2.03
N ARG A 163 8.17 -11.36 0.85
CA ARG A 163 8.80 -10.08 0.53
C ARG A 163 7.85 -9.11 -0.16
N CYS A 164 6.64 -9.55 -0.53
CA CYS A 164 5.72 -8.82 -1.40
C CYS A 164 6.41 -8.33 -2.67
N ASP A 165 7.21 -9.21 -3.31
CA ASP A 165 8.00 -8.87 -4.48
C ASP A 165 7.97 -10.00 -5.51
N VAL A 166 8.37 -9.70 -6.73
CA VAL A 166 8.58 -10.69 -7.77
C VAL A 166 10.03 -10.69 -8.23
N SER A 167 10.50 -11.85 -8.67
CA SER A 167 11.84 -11.97 -9.23
C SER A 167 11.88 -12.83 -10.48
N LEU A 168 12.83 -12.53 -11.36
CA LEU A 168 13.16 -13.31 -12.54
C LEU A 168 14.64 -13.71 -12.44
N ASN A 169 14.93 -15.01 -12.50
CA ASN A 169 16.29 -15.54 -12.39
C ASN A 169 17.06 -15.02 -11.14
N GLY A 170 16.34 -14.82 -10.03
CA GLY A 170 16.91 -14.30 -8.78
C GLY A 170 17.06 -12.77 -8.73
N GLN A 171 16.76 -12.04 -9.81
CA GLN A 171 16.72 -10.58 -9.83
C GLN A 171 15.36 -10.07 -9.38
N HIS A 172 15.32 -9.36 -8.24
CA HIS A 172 14.10 -8.80 -7.67
C HIS A 172 13.63 -7.53 -8.39
N ALA A 173 12.32 -7.38 -8.58
CA ALA A 173 11.73 -6.21 -9.22
C ALA A 173 11.63 -5.00 -8.27
N GLY A 174 11.64 -5.21 -6.95
CA GLY A 174 11.50 -4.17 -5.93
C GLY A 174 10.08 -3.61 -5.87
N MET A 175 9.07 -4.49 -5.87
CA MET A 175 7.66 -4.09 -5.79
C MET A 175 7.31 -3.53 -4.41
N THR A 176 6.34 -2.60 -4.37
CA THR A 176 5.65 -2.27 -3.12
C THR A 176 4.52 -3.29 -2.87
N PRO A 177 4.00 -3.41 -1.63
CA PRO A 177 2.90 -4.33 -1.34
C PRO A 177 1.66 -4.13 -2.22
N SER A 178 1.34 -2.88 -2.58
CA SER A 178 0.22 -2.57 -3.48
C SER A 178 0.48 -3.02 -4.92
N GLU A 179 1.70 -2.81 -5.40
CA GLU A 179 2.11 -3.24 -6.75
C GLU A 179 2.17 -4.76 -6.86
N TYR A 180 2.75 -5.43 -5.85
CA TYR A 180 2.78 -6.88 -5.77
C TYR A 180 1.38 -7.48 -5.85
N ARG A 181 0.47 -7.01 -4.97
CA ARG A 181 -0.91 -7.50 -4.95
C ARG A 181 -1.64 -7.24 -6.28
N LEU A 182 -1.45 -6.06 -6.87
CA LEU A 182 -2.06 -5.73 -8.15
C LEU A 182 -1.58 -6.67 -9.25
N LEU A 183 -0.28 -6.95 -9.30
CA LEU A 183 0.31 -7.88 -10.25
C LEU A 183 -0.16 -9.32 -9.99
N ASP A 184 -0.22 -9.77 -8.73
CA ASP A 184 -0.70 -11.10 -8.35
C ASP A 184 -2.15 -11.33 -8.79
N ILE A 185 -3.04 -10.35 -8.52
CA ILE A 185 -4.44 -10.44 -8.96
C ILE A 185 -4.54 -10.52 -10.49
N LEU A 186 -3.78 -9.72 -11.21
CA LEU A 186 -3.76 -9.77 -12.68
C LEU A 186 -3.18 -11.10 -13.19
N HIS A 187 -2.15 -11.62 -12.53
CA HIS A 187 -1.52 -12.90 -12.90
C HIS A 187 -2.43 -14.10 -12.65
N ARG A 188 -3.24 -14.08 -11.60
CA ARG A 188 -4.26 -15.14 -11.35
C ARG A 188 -5.44 -15.09 -12.31
N ASN A 189 -5.62 -13.98 -13.03
CA ASN A 189 -6.71 -13.77 -13.99
C ASN A 189 -6.15 -13.36 -15.36
N VAL A 190 -5.18 -14.14 -15.85
CA VAL A 190 -4.57 -13.92 -17.16
C VAL A 190 -5.63 -13.95 -18.25
N ASP A 191 -5.49 -13.04 -19.23
CA ASP A 191 -6.41 -12.82 -20.36
C ASP A 191 -7.83 -12.38 -19.98
N GLU A 192 -8.09 -12.13 -18.67
CA GLU A 192 -9.35 -11.58 -18.19
C GLU A 192 -9.24 -10.07 -17.96
N VAL A 193 -10.22 -9.30 -18.45
CA VAL A 193 -10.26 -7.85 -18.24
C VAL A 193 -10.83 -7.54 -16.87
N LEU A 194 -9.98 -7.11 -15.94
CA LEU A 194 -10.37 -6.71 -14.61
C LEU A 194 -10.74 -5.22 -14.55
N SER A 195 -11.95 -4.94 -14.07
CA SER A 195 -12.47 -3.57 -14.01
C SER A 195 -11.73 -2.71 -12.97
N LYS A 196 -11.62 -1.39 -13.22
CA LYS A 196 -11.03 -0.47 -12.23
C LYS A 196 -11.73 -0.53 -10.86
N PRO A 197 -13.08 -0.49 -10.77
CA PRO A 197 -13.75 -0.63 -9.47
C PRO A 197 -13.39 -1.92 -8.72
N PHE A 198 -13.32 -3.05 -9.43
CA PHE A 198 -12.90 -4.33 -8.84
C PHE A 198 -11.47 -4.24 -8.30
N LEU A 199 -10.52 -3.75 -9.09
CA LEU A 199 -9.11 -3.63 -8.69
C LEU A 199 -8.93 -2.63 -7.54
N TYR A 200 -9.68 -1.51 -7.52
CA TYR A 200 -9.69 -0.59 -6.38
C TYR A 200 -10.12 -1.28 -5.09
N GLN A 201 -11.19 -2.07 -5.15
CA GLN A 201 -11.69 -2.79 -4.00
C GLN A 201 -10.71 -3.87 -3.53
N GLN A 202 -10.13 -4.65 -4.45
CA GLN A 202 -9.24 -5.76 -4.11
C GLN A 202 -7.84 -5.31 -3.70
N VAL A 203 -7.28 -4.26 -4.32
CA VAL A 203 -5.91 -3.81 -4.10
C VAL A 203 -5.84 -2.70 -3.06
N LEU A 204 -6.64 -1.65 -3.22
CA LEU A 204 -6.61 -0.47 -2.37
C LEU A 204 -7.65 -0.52 -1.24
N GLN A 205 -8.57 -1.51 -1.29
CA GLN A 205 -9.64 -1.77 -0.31
C GLN A 205 -10.49 -0.53 -0.01
N ARG A 206 -10.75 0.26 -1.04
CA ARG A 206 -11.57 1.47 -0.99
C ARG A 206 -12.41 1.61 -2.26
N GLY A 207 -13.43 2.47 -2.20
CA GLY A 207 -14.30 2.73 -3.34
C GLY A 207 -13.56 3.42 -4.50
N TYR A 208 -13.95 3.09 -5.72
CA TYR A 208 -13.44 3.74 -6.92
C TYR A 208 -13.99 5.17 -7.05
N SER A 209 -13.10 6.12 -7.33
CA SER A 209 -13.45 7.49 -7.75
C SER A 209 -12.87 7.79 -9.14
N ARG A 210 -13.65 8.48 -9.99
CA ARG A 210 -13.23 8.85 -11.35
C ARG A 210 -11.97 9.72 -11.39
N HIS A 211 -11.73 10.49 -10.33
CA HIS A 211 -10.59 11.40 -10.24
C HIS A 211 -9.38 10.76 -9.55
N ASP A 212 -9.54 9.55 -9.01
CA ASP A 212 -8.45 8.85 -8.36
C ASP A 212 -7.65 8.05 -9.38
N ARG A 213 -6.38 8.44 -9.59
CA ARG A 213 -5.46 7.80 -10.52
C ARG A 213 -4.44 6.86 -9.86
N SER A 214 -4.64 6.55 -8.58
CA SER A 214 -3.69 5.70 -7.83
C SER A 214 -3.43 4.37 -8.52
N LEU A 215 -4.49 3.70 -9.00
CA LEU A 215 -4.37 2.43 -9.72
C LEU A 215 -3.56 2.56 -11.02
N ASP A 216 -3.82 3.62 -11.80
CA ASP A 216 -3.11 3.89 -13.05
C ASP A 216 -1.61 4.10 -12.80
N MET A 217 -1.27 4.74 -11.68
CA MET A 217 0.11 4.95 -11.26
C MET A 217 0.79 3.65 -10.85
N HIS A 218 0.13 2.80 -10.05
CA HIS A 218 0.65 1.48 -9.70
C HIS A 218 0.89 0.62 -10.95
N ILE A 219 -0.04 0.60 -11.91
CA ILE A 219 0.15 -0.10 -13.20
C ILE A 219 1.40 0.40 -13.93
N SER A 220 1.58 1.73 -13.99
CA SER A 220 2.76 2.32 -14.64
C SER A 220 4.06 1.89 -13.95
N GLN A 221 4.09 1.87 -12.62
CA GLN A 221 5.27 1.45 -11.86
C GLN A 221 5.57 -0.04 -12.05
N ILE A 222 4.54 -0.91 -12.02
CA ILE A 222 4.70 -2.35 -12.26
C ILE A 222 5.31 -2.58 -13.64
N ARG A 223 4.77 -1.97 -14.69
CA ARG A 223 5.33 -2.08 -16.06
C ARG A 223 6.80 -1.71 -16.11
N ARG A 224 7.19 -0.58 -15.46
CA ARG A 224 8.58 -0.13 -15.40
C ARG A 224 9.48 -1.13 -14.66
N LYS A 225 9.01 -1.67 -13.54
CA LYS A 225 9.78 -2.60 -12.69
C LYS A 225 9.96 -3.96 -13.37
N LEU A 226 8.93 -4.49 -14.03
CA LEU A 226 9.02 -5.72 -14.82
C LEU A 226 10.00 -5.56 -15.99
N LYS A 227 9.98 -4.42 -16.68
CA LYS A 227 10.96 -4.10 -17.70
C LYS A 227 12.39 -4.00 -17.12
N GLY A 228 12.53 -3.51 -15.89
CA GLY A 228 13.82 -3.39 -15.21
C GLY A 228 14.49 -4.72 -14.87
N ILE A 229 13.73 -5.82 -14.77
CA ILE A 229 14.22 -7.20 -14.61
C ILE A 229 14.16 -8.01 -15.90
N ASP A 230 13.98 -7.35 -17.03
CA ASP A 230 13.97 -7.96 -18.38
C ASP A 230 12.83 -8.98 -18.58
N TYR A 231 11.69 -8.77 -17.90
CA TYR A 231 10.53 -9.64 -18.02
C TYR A 231 9.59 -9.19 -19.13
N HIS A 232 9.43 -10.03 -20.17
CA HIS A 232 8.65 -9.74 -21.38
C HIS A 232 7.55 -10.75 -21.68
N ALA A 233 7.51 -11.89 -20.96
CA ALA A 233 6.56 -12.97 -21.24
C ALA A 233 5.09 -12.53 -21.15
N TRP A 234 4.78 -11.64 -20.21
CA TRP A 234 3.44 -11.11 -20.00
C TRP A 234 3.45 -9.58 -19.91
N GLN A 235 2.43 -8.94 -20.44
CA GLN A 235 2.27 -7.48 -20.43
C GLN A 235 0.93 -7.07 -19.89
N ILE A 236 0.94 -6.07 -19.00
CA ILE A 236 -0.30 -5.46 -18.54
C ILE A 236 -0.79 -4.49 -19.62
N ARG A 237 -1.95 -4.75 -20.21
CA ARG A 237 -2.56 -3.88 -21.21
C ARG A 237 -3.72 -3.08 -20.60
N THR A 238 -3.92 -1.85 -21.10
CA THR A 238 -5.07 -1.02 -20.72
C THR A 238 -6.20 -1.25 -21.70
N VAL A 239 -7.37 -1.65 -21.19
CA VAL A 239 -8.60 -1.77 -21.98
C VAL A 239 -9.45 -0.53 -21.70
N TRP A 240 -9.48 0.40 -22.66
CA TRP A 240 -10.13 1.68 -22.53
C TRP A 240 -11.58 1.56 -22.07
N GLY A 241 -11.94 2.33 -21.02
CA GLY A 241 -13.28 2.32 -20.44
C GLY A 241 -13.64 1.07 -19.64
N LYS A 242 -12.82 0.01 -19.63
CA LYS A 242 -13.10 -1.25 -18.93
C LYS A 242 -12.16 -1.51 -17.77
N GLY A 243 -10.83 -1.45 -17.97
CA GLY A 243 -9.87 -1.76 -16.92
C GLY A 243 -8.51 -2.18 -17.45
N TYR A 244 -7.94 -3.22 -16.83
CA TYR A 244 -6.64 -3.78 -17.16
C TYR A 244 -6.71 -5.29 -17.38
N VAL A 245 -5.82 -5.80 -18.21
CA VAL A 245 -5.62 -7.22 -18.47
C VAL A 245 -4.13 -7.53 -18.49
N LEU A 246 -3.75 -8.68 -17.94
CA LEU A 246 -2.42 -9.26 -18.14
C LEU A 246 -2.56 -10.28 -19.28
N SER A 247 -1.80 -10.11 -20.35
CA SER A 247 -1.83 -11.01 -21.52
C SER A 247 -0.42 -11.32 -21.98
N ALA A 248 -0.24 -12.40 -22.72
CA ALA A 248 1.06 -12.75 -23.31
C ALA A 248 1.65 -11.56 -24.07
N GLY A 249 2.94 -11.30 -23.88
CA GLY A 249 3.70 -10.36 -24.68
C GLY A 249 3.72 -10.84 -26.14
N GLU A 250 3.62 -9.91 -27.10
CA GLU A 250 3.89 -10.27 -28.48
C GLU A 250 5.40 -10.59 -28.58
N ALA A 251 5.72 -11.80 -29.03
CA ALA A 251 7.09 -12.14 -29.39
C ALA A 251 7.49 -11.25 -30.58
N GLU A 252 8.48 -10.34 -30.37
CA GLU A 252 9.16 -9.66 -31.47
C GLU A 252 9.98 -10.65 -32.33
#